data_cddb7e34a844b6c5dc5c1243d58750cf
#
_entry.id   cddb7e34a844b6c5dc5c1243d58750cf
#
_cell.length_a   1.000
_cell.length_b   1.000
_cell.length_c   1.000
_cell.angle_alpha   90.00
_cell.angle_beta   90.00
_cell.angle_gamma   90.00
#
_symmetry.space_group_name_H-M   'P 1'
#
loop_
_entity.id
_entity.type
_entity.pdbx_description
1 polymer ?
#
loop_
_entity_poly.entity_id
_entity_poly.type
_entity_poly.pdbx_seq_one_letter_code
_entity_poly.pdbx_strand_id
1 'polypeptide(L)'
;MNNVAVAAAQKKAVLELAVRNHPGVMTHVCGLFARRAFNVEGILCMPVGDGAESRIWLLVHDDARLAQMTLQVEKLEDVLDVRRHGADHAVFERLEAFFQ
;
A
#
# COMPACT_ATOMS: atom_id res chain seq x y z
N MET A 1 -27.09 12.71 2.16
CA MET A 1 -26.81 12.41 2.28
C MET A 1 -26.13 11.51 2.41
N ASN A 2 -25.96 11.15 2.31
CA ASN A 2 -25.41 10.08 2.24
C ASN A 2 -23.97 9.95 1.90
N ASN A 3 -23.28 10.89 1.29
CA ASN A 3 -21.87 10.88 0.98
C ASN A 3 -21.00 10.85 2.22
N VAL A 4 -21.43 11.55 3.25
CA VAL A 4 -20.68 11.54 4.51
C VAL A 4 -20.71 10.15 5.14
N ALA A 5 -21.85 9.50 5.14
CA ALA A 5 -21.95 8.17 5.71
C ALA A 5 -21.14 7.14 4.91
N VAL A 6 -21.15 7.26 3.60
CA VAL A 6 -20.37 6.36 2.74
C VAL A 6 -18.89 6.56 3.00
N ALA A 7 -18.45 7.82 3.06
CA ALA A 7 -17.04 8.12 3.32
C ALA A 7 -16.63 7.61 4.69
N ALA A 8 -17.48 7.77 5.70
CA ALA A 8 -17.16 7.32 7.05
C ALA A 8 -17.08 5.80 7.15
N ALA A 9 -17.79 5.09 6.26
CA ALA A 9 -17.76 3.63 6.23
C ALA A 9 -16.56 3.08 5.49
N GLN A 10 -15.85 3.92 4.72
CA GLN A 10 -14.69 3.48 3.96
C GLN A 10 -13.45 3.53 4.85
N LYS A 11 -13.13 2.38 5.41
CA LYS A 11 -11.90 2.25 6.19
C LYS A 11 -10.71 2.12 5.27
N LYS A 12 -9.57 2.57 5.76
CA LYS A 12 -8.31 2.45 5.05
C LYS A 12 -7.29 1.75 5.93
N ALA A 13 -6.28 1.20 5.29
CA ALA A 13 -5.14 0.59 5.96
C ALA A 13 -3.88 0.98 5.23
N VAL A 14 -2.77 0.91 5.93
CA VAL A 14 -1.45 1.16 5.35
C VAL A 14 -0.71 -0.15 5.30
N LEU A 15 -0.16 -0.48 4.14
CA LEU A 15 0.73 -1.63 3.98
C LEU A 15 2.15 -1.14 3.81
N GLU A 16 3.06 -1.74 4.54
CA GLU A 16 4.48 -1.48 4.43
C GLU A 16 5.16 -2.70 3.87
N LEU A 17 5.80 -2.56 2.71
CA LEU A 17 6.48 -3.65 2.03
C LEU A 17 7.97 -3.40 2.03
N ALA A 18 8.74 -4.41 2.45
CA ALA A 18 10.18 -4.44 2.18
C ALA A 18 10.37 -5.27 0.91
N VAL A 19 11.02 -4.70 -0.09
CA VAL A 19 11.19 -5.34 -1.39
C VAL A 19 12.63 -5.21 -1.84
N ARG A 20 13.06 -6.10 -2.76
CA ARG A 20 14.33 -5.92 -3.44
C ARG A 20 14.23 -4.71 -4.34
N ASN A 21 15.27 -3.88 -4.33
CA ASN A 21 15.33 -2.70 -5.19
C ASN A 21 15.73 -3.13 -6.60
N HIS A 22 14.73 -3.35 -7.42
CA HIS A 22 14.88 -4.04 -8.68
C HIS A 22 13.92 -3.42 -9.70
N PRO A 23 14.36 -3.20 -10.94
CA PRO A 23 13.45 -2.64 -11.94
C PRO A 23 12.21 -3.49 -12.11
N GLY A 24 11.07 -2.87 -12.12
CA GLY A 24 9.80 -3.55 -12.33
C GLY A 24 9.10 -4.01 -11.06
N VAL A 25 9.72 -3.93 -9.88
CA VAL A 25 9.03 -4.35 -8.64
C VAL A 25 7.73 -3.55 -8.43
N MET A 26 7.76 -2.25 -8.70
CA MET A 26 6.56 -1.41 -8.58
C MET A 26 5.48 -1.84 -9.55
N THR A 27 5.86 -2.20 -10.77
CA THR A 27 4.91 -2.69 -11.75
C THR A 27 4.23 -3.98 -11.29
N HIS A 28 5.01 -4.88 -10.71
CA HIS A 28 4.47 -6.14 -10.19
C HIS A 28 3.49 -5.91 -9.04
N VAL A 29 3.88 -5.06 -8.09
CA VAL A 29 3.04 -4.76 -6.93
C VAL A 29 1.76 -4.06 -7.38
N CYS A 30 1.88 -2.97 -8.13
CA CYS A 30 0.72 -2.21 -8.59
C CYS A 30 -0.17 -3.04 -9.52
N GLY A 31 0.44 -3.86 -10.38
CA GLY A 31 -0.31 -4.74 -11.27
C GLY A 31 -1.15 -5.75 -10.53
N LEU A 32 -0.64 -6.28 -9.42
CA LEU A 32 -1.41 -7.22 -8.62
C LEU A 32 -2.68 -6.58 -8.06
N PHE A 33 -2.57 -5.38 -7.49
CA PHE A 33 -3.73 -4.66 -6.98
C PHE A 33 -4.70 -4.33 -8.11
N ALA A 34 -4.19 -3.88 -9.26
CA ALA A 34 -5.02 -3.51 -10.39
C ALA A 34 -5.81 -4.72 -10.93
N ARG A 35 -5.15 -5.86 -11.07
CA ARG A 35 -5.80 -7.06 -11.59
C ARG A 35 -6.94 -7.55 -10.70
N ARG A 36 -6.86 -7.25 -9.42
CA ARG A 36 -7.89 -7.66 -8.47
C ARG A 36 -8.88 -6.54 -8.18
N ALA A 37 -8.83 -5.47 -8.96
CA ALA A 37 -9.70 -4.32 -8.80
C ALA A 37 -9.64 -3.74 -7.39
N PHE A 38 -8.44 -3.74 -6.80
CA PHE A 38 -8.22 -3.21 -5.46
C PHE A 38 -7.65 -1.82 -5.57
N ASN A 39 -8.34 -0.84 -5.03
CA ASN A 39 -7.96 0.55 -5.17
C ASN A 39 -6.82 0.93 -4.24
N VAL A 40 -5.77 1.51 -4.81
CA VAL A 40 -4.63 2.06 -4.06
C VAL A 40 -4.76 3.58 -4.11
N GLU A 41 -4.89 4.21 -2.96
CA GLU A 41 -5.09 5.66 -2.87
C GLU A 41 -3.81 6.43 -2.65
N GLY A 42 -2.80 5.79 -2.14
CA GLY A 42 -1.50 6.42 -1.95
C GLY A 42 -0.40 5.42 -2.12
N ILE A 43 0.72 5.86 -2.68
CA ILE A 43 1.86 5.00 -2.90
C ILE A 43 3.15 5.81 -2.78
N LEU A 44 4.09 5.26 -2.02
CA LEU A 44 5.43 5.80 -1.88
C LEU A 44 6.42 4.66 -2.03
N CYS A 45 7.48 4.90 -2.75
CA CYS A 45 8.54 3.90 -2.89
C CYS A 45 9.89 4.61 -2.86
N MET A 46 10.76 4.20 -1.95
CA MET A 46 12.10 4.76 -1.85
C MET A 46 13.09 3.68 -1.48
N PRO A 47 14.32 3.77 -2.00
CA PRO A 47 15.37 2.88 -1.55
C PRO A 47 15.73 3.18 -0.10
N VAL A 48 16.17 2.16 0.61
CA VAL A 48 16.56 2.27 2.02
C VAL A 48 17.95 1.66 2.21
N GLY A 49 18.61 2.05 3.29
CA GLY A 49 19.91 1.53 3.62
C GLY A 49 20.92 1.80 2.50
N ASP A 50 21.60 0.76 2.08
CA ASP A 50 22.60 0.83 1.00
C ASP A 50 21.98 0.80 -0.40
N GLY A 51 20.67 0.78 -0.50
CA GLY A 51 19.99 0.78 -1.78
C GLY A 51 19.65 -0.61 -2.34
N ALA A 52 20.03 -1.67 -1.64
CA ALA A 52 19.72 -3.03 -2.09
C ALA A 52 18.24 -3.35 -1.93
N GLU A 53 17.57 -2.66 -1.02
CA GLU A 53 16.15 -2.81 -0.77
C GLU A 53 15.44 -1.49 -0.92
N SER A 54 14.16 -1.56 -1.23
CA SER A 54 13.27 -0.41 -1.21
C SER A 54 12.15 -0.65 -0.22
N ARG A 55 11.58 0.45 0.27
CA ARG A 55 10.39 0.41 1.10
C ARG A 55 9.23 0.97 0.31
N ILE A 56 8.16 0.21 0.23
CA ILE A 56 6.93 0.63 -0.44
C ILE A 56 5.86 0.80 0.62
N TRP A 57 5.20 1.96 0.62
CA TRP A 57 4.07 2.23 1.48
C TRP A 57 2.84 2.40 0.61
N LEU A 58 1.77 1.69 0.94
CA LEU A 58 0.52 1.72 0.20
C LEU A 58 -0.62 2.12 1.13
N LEU A 59 -1.41 3.09 0.70
CA LEU A 59 -2.66 3.41 1.37
C LEU A 59 -3.79 2.76 0.57
N VAL A 60 -4.49 1.83 1.19
CA VAL A 60 -5.48 1.00 0.51
C VAL A 60 -6.78 0.98 1.30
N HIS A 61 -7.86 0.56 0.65
CA HIS A 61 -9.12 0.34 1.35
C HIS A 61 -9.02 -0.92 2.19
N ASP A 62 -9.55 -0.84 3.41
CA ASP A 62 -9.58 -1.97 4.32
C ASP A 62 -10.95 -2.64 4.21
N ASP A 63 -11.04 -3.62 3.36
CA ASP A 63 -12.26 -4.42 3.23
C ASP A 63 -11.95 -5.90 3.46
N ALA A 64 -12.96 -6.74 3.33
CA ALA A 64 -12.83 -8.16 3.64
C ALA A 64 -11.80 -8.88 2.77
N ARG A 65 -11.41 -8.30 1.62
CA ARG A 65 -10.44 -8.90 0.72
C ARG A 65 -9.00 -8.59 1.08
N LEU A 66 -8.77 -7.63 2.00
CA LEU A 66 -7.41 -7.14 2.25
C LEU A 66 -6.50 -8.23 2.77
N ALA A 67 -6.98 -9.09 3.65
CA ALA A 67 -6.17 -10.20 4.17
C ALA A 67 -5.69 -11.11 3.03
N GLN A 68 -6.57 -11.41 2.09
CA GLN A 68 -6.23 -12.23 0.94
C GLN A 68 -5.25 -11.52 0.03
N MET A 69 -5.44 -10.21 -0.17
CA MET A 69 -4.50 -9.40 -0.95
C MET A 69 -3.11 -9.40 -0.34
N THR A 70 -3.03 -9.27 0.99
CA THR A 70 -1.75 -9.29 1.69
C THR A 70 -1.02 -10.61 1.44
N LEU A 71 -1.73 -11.73 1.49
CA LEU A 71 -1.14 -13.02 1.20
C LEU A 71 -0.63 -13.11 -0.24
N GLN A 72 -1.36 -12.53 -1.19
CA GLN A 72 -0.93 -12.53 -2.58
C GLN A 72 0.32 -11.67 -2.78
N VAL A 73 0.39 -10.52 -2.10
CA VAL A 73 1.56 -9.64 -2.16
C VAL A 73 2.80 -10.36 -1.61
N GLU A 74 2.63 -11.08 -0.52
CA GLU A 74 3.73 -11.84 0.09
C GLU A 74 4.32 -12.90 -0.83
N LYS A 75 3.55 -13.37 -1.80
CA LYS A 75 4.01 -14.38 -2.75
C LYS A 75 4.81 -13.82 -3.93
N LEU A 76 4.82 -12.51 -4.11
CA LEU A 76 5.61 -11.90 -5.17
C LEU A 76 7.10 -12.11 -4.88
N GLU A 77 7.85 -12.48 -5.91
CA GLU A 77 9.24 -12.91 -5.75
C GLU A 77 10.12 -11.86 -5.07
N ASP A 78 9.91 -10.59 -5.41
CA ASP A 78 10.77 -9.52 -4.91
C ASP A 78 10.29 -8.94 -3.58
N VAL A 79 9.19 -9.43 -3.02
CA VAL A 79 8.68 -8.96 -1.74
C VAL A 79 9.31 -9.78 -0.62
N LEU A 80 9.96 -9.09 0.31
CA LEU A 80 10.69 -9.72 1.42
C LEU A 80 9.85 -9.76 2.69
N ASP A 81 9.01 -8.75 2.91
CA ASP A 81 8.19 -8.66 4.11
C ASP A 81 7.01 -7.74 3.84
N VAL A 82 5.89 -8.00 4.50
CA VAL A 82 4.69 -7.17 4.43
C VAL A 82 4.19 -6.94 5.83
N ARG A 83 3.96 -5.67 6.19
CA ARG A 83 3.40 -5.30 7.48
C ARG A 83 2.16 -4.44 7.28
N ARG A 84 1.15 -4.69 8.08
CA ARG A 84 -0.08 -3.92 8.02
C ARG A 84 -0.14 -2.96 9.20
N HIS A 85 -0.50 -1.71 8.91
CA HIS A 85 -0.68 -0.66 9.91
C HIS A 85 -2.08 -0.05 9.77
N GLY A 86 -2.53 0.64 10.81
CA GLY A 86 -3.78 1.38 10.76
C GLY A 86 -3.70 2.58 9.84
N ALA A 87 -4.86 3.10 9.49
CA ALA A 87 -4.98 4.23 8.57
C ALA A 87 -4.36 5.51 9.13
N ASP A 88 -4.19 5.59 10.44
CA ASP A 88 -3.62 6.75 11.12
C ASP A 88 -2.10 6.75 11.13
N HIS A 89 -1.46 5.85 10.37
CA HIS A 89 -0.01 5.81 10.31
C HIS A 89 0.54 7.13 9.77
N ALA A 90 1.57 7.65 10.44
CA ALA A 90 2.11 8.98 10.17
C ALA A 90 2.66 9.14 8.75
N VAL A 91 3.02 8.05 8.07
CA VAL A 91 3.65 8.14 6.76
C VAL A 91 2.78 8.90 5.75
N PHE A 92 1.46 8.72 5.78
CA PHE A 92 0.58 9.41 4.84
C PHE A 92 0.00 10.70 5.41
N GLU A 93 -0.12 10.81 6.72
CA GLU A 93 -0.68 12.03 7.33
C GLU A 93 0.10 13.28 6.96
N ARG A 94 1.41 13.17 6.97
CA ARG A 94 2.26 14.34 6.69
C ARG A 94 2.21 14.77 5.24
N LEU A 95 1.80 13.88 4.35
CA LEU A 95 1.76 14.17 2.93
C LEU A 95 0.51 14.91 2.49
N GLU A 96 -0.55 14.87 3.29
CA GLU A 96 -1.82 15.51 2.92
C GLU A 96 -1.63 16.98 2.56
N ALA A 97 -0.79 17.69 3.29
CA ALA A 97 -0.57 19.09 3.07
C ALA A 97 -0.06 19.40 1.65
N PHE A 98 0.58 18.44 1.02
CA PHE A 98 1.13 18.61 -0.33
C PHE A 98 0.09 18.41 -1.43
N PHE A 99 -1.10 17.98 -1.08
CA PHE A 99 -2.16 17.69 -2.05
C PHE A 99 -3.37 18.59 -1.88
N GLN A 100 -3.25 19.64 -1.11
CA GLN A 100 -4.34 20.59 -0.87
C GLN A 100 -4.17 21.87 -1.67
#